data_4e6db094b39d61edf8c6ba36a54629a3
#
_entry.id   4e6db094b39d61edf8c6ba36a54629a3
#
_cell.length_a   1.000
_cell.length_b   1.000
_cell.length_c   1.000
_cell.angle_alpha   90.00
_cell.angle_beta   90.00
_cell.angle_gamma   90.00
#
_symmetry.space_group_name_H-M   'P 1'
#
loop_
_entity.id
_entity.type
_entity.pdbx_description
1 polymer ?
#
loop_
_entity_poly.entity_id
_entity_poly.type
_entity_poly.pdbx_seq_one_letter_code
_entity_poly.pdbx_strand_id
1 'polypeptide(L)'
;MMKATFYNKRLLCYIDDTDFTDYQGIGADPMYLRYDSVYGIVQNHIAEEYRDFLARPFFEDGLIYWYVAEWIETPVQLSELDSSKKEHYEQIKEETLKQYANALSQLNADEYNILSSALKYINDDFIYCYDDKVVLVAWGM
;
A
#
# COMPACT_ATOMS: atom_id res chain seq x y z
N MET A 1 11.99 21.37 -6.85
CA MET A 1 11.24 21.04 -8.00
C MET A 1 10.42 19.78 -7.80
N MET A 2 9.17 19.85 -8.15
CA MET A 2 8.22 18.78 -7.95
C MET A 2 8.68 17.44 -8.54
N LYS A 3 9.35 17.46 -9.68
CA LYS A 3 9.80 16.25 -10.34
C LYS A 3 10.76 15.41 -9.51
N ALA A 4 11.53 16.05 -8.62
CA ALA A 4 12.45 15.30 -7.77
C ALA A 4 11.74 14.25 -6.92
N THR A 5 10.48 14.54 -6.53
CA THR A 5 9.69 13.61 -5.75
C THR A 5 9.44 12.30 -6.50
N PHE A 6 9.33 12.36 -7.82
CA PHE A 6 9.02 11.19 -8.63
C PHE A 6 10.25 10.49 -9.22
N TYR A 7 11.42 11.12 -9.20
CA TYR A 7 12.63 10.52 -9.74
C TYR A 7 13.01 9.23 -9.00
N ASN A 8 12.69 9.16 -7.72
CA ASN A 8 13.00 8.01 -6.88
C ASN A 8 11.82 7.07 -6.72
N LYS A 9 10.79 7.26 -7.55
CA LYS A 9 9.57 6.44 -7.50
C LYS A 9 9.39 5.75 -8.83
N ARG A 10 8.83 4.55 -8.78
CA ARG A 10 8.47 3.82 -9.97
C ARG A 10 6.98 3.51 -9.95
N LEU A 11 6.39 3.54 -11.14
CA LEU A 11 5.00 3.19 -11.33
C LEU A 11 4.86 1.67 -11.32
N LEU A 12 4.07 1.14 -10.37
CA LEU A 12 3.74 -0.28 -10.33
C LEU A 12 2.60 -0.60 -11.30
N CYS A 13 1.53 0.17 -11.21
CA CYS A 13 0.35 -0.06 -12.03
C CYS A 13 -0.55 1.17 -11.97
N TYR A 14 -1.58 1.17 -12.82
CA TYR A 14 -2.65 2.14 -12.70
C TYR A 14 -3.98 1.39 -12.75
N ILE A 15 -4.98 1.97 -12.10
CA ILE A 15 -6.30 1.36 -11.97
C ILE A 15 -7.34 2.43 -12.28
N ASP A 16 -8.35 2.06 -13.08
CA ASP A 16 -9.48 2.95 -13.33
C ASP A 16 -10.35 2.97 -12.07
N ASP A 17 -10.70 4.14 -11.57
CA ASP A 17 -11.48 4.25 -10.36
C ASP A 17 -12.90 3.70 -10.52
N THR A 18 -13.39 3.56 -11.76
CA THR A 18 -14.69 2.96 -12.03
C THR A 18 -14.69 1.45 -11.90
N ASP A 19 -13.52 0.81 -11.79
CA ASP A 19 -13.41 -0.63 -11.55
C ASP A 19 -13.87 -1.01 -10.14
N PHE A 20 -14.05 -0.02 -9.26
CA PHE A 20 -14.44 -0.25 -7.88
C PHE A 20 -15.72 0.52 -7.59
N THR A 21 -16.71 -0.16 -7.05
CA THR A 21 -18.00 0.44 -6.70
C THR A 21 -18.11 0.78 -5.23
N ASP A 22 -17.28 0.15 -4.39
CA ASP A 22 -17.27 0.37 -2.95
C ASP A 22 -15.97 1.06 -2.54
N TYR A 23 -16.10 2.14 -1.79
CA TYR A 23 -14.95 2.88 -1.31
C TYR A 23 -14.76 2.69 0.19
N GLN A 24 -13.49 2.70 0.61
CA GLN A 24 -13.12 2.80 2.01
C GLN A 24 -12.78 4.25 2.30
N GLY A 25 -13.29 4.78 3.42
CA GLY A 25 -12.98 6.16 3.75
C GLY A 25 -13.83 6.71 4.87
N ILE A 26 -13.68 7.99 5.11
CA ILE A 26 -14.45 8.73 6.08
C ILE A 26 -15.41 9.63 5.29
N GLY A 27 -16.71 9.45 5.52
CA GLY A 27 -17.70 10.14 4.74
C GLY A 27 -17.76 9.56 3.32
N ALA A 28 -17.78 10.43 2.32
CA ALA A 28 -17.86 10.02 0.91
C ALA A 28 -16.51 9.83 0.24
N ASP A 29 -15.41 10.16 0.92
CA ASP A 29 -14.09 10.14 0.31
C ASP A 29 -13.42 8.78 0.44
N PRO A 30 -12.88 8.22 -0.66
CA PRO A 30 -12.05 7.01 -0.56
C PRO A 30 -10.81 7.28 0.30
N MET A 31 -10.38 6.25 1.03
CA MET A 31 -9.24 6.42 1.95
C MET A 31 -7.94 6.73 1.21
N TYR A 32 -7.76 6.25 -0.03
CA TYR A 32 -6.54 6.52 -0.77
C TYR A 32 -6.31 8.04 -1.01
N LEU A 33 -7.38 8.84 -1.02
CA LEU A 33 -7.26 10.29 -1.14
C LEU A 33 -6.67 10.94 0.12
N ARG A 34 -6.58 10.17 1.20
CA ARG A 34 -6.01 10.62 2.46
C ARG A 34 -4.61 10.04 2.71
N TYR A 35 -3.88 9.79 1.63
CA TYR A 35 -2.56 9.16 1.73
C TYR A 35 -1.64 9.86 2.73
N ASP A 36 -1.61 11.20 2.73
CA ASP A 36 -0.71 11.93 3.63
C ASP A 36 -1.04 11.66 5.10
N SER A 37 -2.33 11.55 5.42
CA SER A 37 -2.76 11.21 6.79
C SER A 37 -2.37 9.78 7.15
N VAL A 38 -2.59 8.85 6.22
CA VAL A 38 -2.22 7.44 6.41
C VAL A 38 -0.71 7.32 6.60
N TYR A 39 0.06 7.94 5.71
CA TYR A 39 1.52 7.84 5.78
C TYR A 39 2.10 8.50 7.03
N GLY A 40 1.48 9.58 7.50
CA GLY A 40 1.88 10.21 8.77
C GLY A 40 1.75 9.24 9.95
N ILE A 41 0.66 8.48 9.99
CA ILE A 41 0.46 7.46 11.02
C ILE A 41 1.53 6.36 10.89
N VAL A 42 1.76 5.91 9.66
CA VAL A 42 2.75 4.86 9.37
C VAL A 42 4.14 5.32 9.81
N GLN A 43 4.54 6.55 9.50
CA GLN A 43 5.85 7.06 9.90
C GLN A 43 6.04 7.09 11.42
N ASN A 44 4.98 7.37 12.16
CA ASN A 44 5.07 7.51 13.60
C ASN A 44 5.00 6.18 14.36
N HIS A 45 4.47 5.13 13.75
CA HIS A 45 4.15 3.90 14.45
C HIS A 45 4.74 2.64 13.84
N ILE A 46 5.27 2.72 12.63
CA ILE A 46 5.78 1.54 11.89
C ILE A 46 7.28 1.70 11.68
N ALA A 47 8.04 0.62 11.89
CA ALA A 47 9.47 0.61 11.63
C ALA A 47 9.76 0.93 10.15
N GLU A 48 10.86 1.62 9.90
CA GLU A 48 11.22 2.13 8.57
C GLU A 48 11.16 1.07 7.48
N GLU A 49 11.61 -0.15 7.76
CA GLU A 49 11.64 -1.23 6.78
C GLU A 49 10.25 -1.69 6.31
N TYR A 50 9.19 -1.35 7.04
CA TYR A 50 7.82 -1.73 6.69
C TYR A 50 6.96 -0.55 6.24
N ARG A 51 7.51 0.66 6.18
CA ARG A 51 6.73 1.87 5.89
C ARG A 51 6.24 1.97 4.46
N ASP A 52 6.86 1.27 3.54
CA ASP A 52 6.51 1.33 2.12
C ASP A 52 5.48 0.29 1.70
N PHE A 53 4.87 -0.40 2.67
CA PHE A 53 3.87 -1.42 2.35
C PHE A 53 2.68 -0.85 1.58
N LEU A 54 2.23 0.35 1.90
CA LEU A 54 1.13 1.00 1.17
C LEU A 54 1.72 1.89 0.07
N ALA A 55 1.48 1.51 -1.18
CA ALA A 55 1.98 2.27 -2.32
C ALA A 55 1.40 3.68 -2.33
N ARG A 56 2.10 4.61 -2.94
CA ARG A 56 1.65 5.99 -3.02
C ARG A 56 0.70 6.18 -4.21
N PRO A 57 -0.55 6.61 -3.96
CA PRO A 57 -1.49 6.85 -5.04
C PRO A 57 -1.32 8.23 -5.65
N PHE A 58 -1.59 8.34 -6.95
CA PHE A 58 -1.67 9.61 -7.64
C PHE A 58 -2.87 9.55 -8.58
N PHE A 59 -3.87 10.37 -8.32
CA PHE A 59 -5.12 10.36 -9.07
C PHE A 59 -5.10 11.41 -10.17
N GLU A 60 -5.38 10.99 -11.41
CA GLU A 60 -5.46 11.90 -12.54
C GLU A 60 -6.37 11.30 -13.62
N ASP A 61 -7.32 12.08 -14.09
CA ASP A 61 -8.20 11.73 -15.21
C ASP A 61 -8.93 10.40 -15.04
N GLY A 62 -9.39 10.12 -13.83
CA GLY A 62 -10.12 8.89 -13.55
C GLY A 62 -9.25 7.67 -13.36
N LEU A 63 -7.93 7.83 -13.40
CA LEU A 63 -6.98 6.75 -13.17
C LEU A 63 -6.23 7.00 -11.88
N ILE A 64 -5.95 5.93 -11.16
CA ILE A 64 -5.13 5.99 -9.96
C ILE A 64 -3.82 5.29 -10.28
N TYR A 65 -2.73 6.05 -10.20
CA TYR A 65 -1.39 5.55 -10.46
C TYR A 65 -0.74 5.22 -9.12
N TRP A 66 -0.19 4.00 -9.00
CA TRP A 66 0.40 3.53 -7.75
C TRP A 66 1.92 3.50 -7.88
N TYR A 67 2.59 4.30 -7.07
CA TYR A 67 4.04 4.49 -7.11
C TYR A 67 4.72 3.91 -5.88
N VAL A 68 5.94 3.46 -6.07
CA VAL A 68 6.81 2.99 -4.98
C VAL A 68 8.20 3.57 -5.17
N ALA A 69 9.08 3.36 -4.20
CA ALA A 69 10.48 3.66 -4.36
C ALA A 69 11.08 2.75 -5.45
N GLU A 70 12.22 3.13 -5.99
CA GLU A 70 12.87 2.36 -7.04
C GLU A 70 13.12 0.91 -6.61
N TRP A 71 13.10 0.03 -7.61
CA TRP A 71 13.39 -1.38 -7.40
C TRP A 71 14.59 -1.82 -8.26
N ILE A 72 15.20 -2.92 -7.82
CA ILE A 72 16.26 -3.61 -8.58
C ILE A 72 15.64 -4.81 -9.29
N GLU A 73 14.92 -5.61 -8.56
CA GLU A 73 14.20 -6.77 -9.09
C GLU A 73 12.82 -6.31 -9.59
N THR A 74 12.42 -6.79 -10.78
CA THR A 74 11.10 -6.41 -11.33
C THR A 74 9.97 -6.89 -10.41
N PRO A 75 9.06 -6.00 -10.00
CA PRO A 75 7.94 -6.39 -9.15
C PRO A 75 6.99 -7.36 -9.84
N VAL A 76 6.53 -8.36 -9.10
CA VAL A 76 5.57 -9.35 -9.56
C VAL A 76 4.49 -9.51 -8.50
N GLN A 77 3.24 -9.64 -8.93
CA GLN A 77 2.13 -9.85 -8.03
C GLN A 77 2.31 -11.15 -7.26
N LEU A 78 1.98 -11.13 -5.98
CA LEU A 78 2.12 -12.32 -5.12
C LEU A 78 1.36 -13.51 -5.68
N SER A 79 0.16 -13.27 -6.23
CA SER A 79 -0.67 -14.32 -6.83
C SER A 79 -0.03 -14.96 -8.07
N GLU A 80 0.94 -14.30 -8.70
CA GLU A 80 1.57 -14.78 -9.94
C GLU A 80 2.94 -15.45 -9.71
N LEU A 81 3.41 -15.48 -8.48
CA LEU A 81 4.72 -16.05 -8.17
C LEU A 81 4.70 -17.59 -8.23
N ASP A 82 5.85 -18.18 -8.57
CA ASP A 82 6.02 -19.62 -8.48
C ASP A 82 6.07 -20.07 -7.01
N SER A 83 5.95 -21.37 -6.78
CA SER A 83 5.79 -21.93 -5.42
C SER A 83 6.90 -21.52 -4.45
N SER A 84 8.16 -21.54 -4.88
CA SER A 84 9.27 -21.26 -3.98
C SER A 84 9.35 -19.79 -3.61
N LYS A 85 9.20 -18.92 -4.59
CA LYS A 85 9.19 -17.47 -4.33
C LYS A 85 7.93 -17.06 -3.57
N LYS A 86 6.81 -17.69 -3.87
CA LYS A 86 5.55 -17.40 -3.19
C LYS A 86 5.65 -17.67 -1.71
N GLU A 87 6.23 -18.80 -1.32
CA GLU A 87 6.41 -19.12 0.09
C GLU A 87 7.27 -18.06 0.80
N HIS A 88 8.37 -17.67 0.17
CA HIS A 88 9.25 -16.65 0.71
C HIS A 88 8.51 -15.32 0.94
N TYR A 89 7.78 -14.86 -0.08
CA TYR A 89 7.06 -13.58 0.02
C TYR A 89 5.80 -13.66 0.88
N GLU A 90 5.19 -14.83 1.02
CA GLU A 90 4.11 -15.04 1.98
C GLU A 90 4.59 -14.79 3.42
N GLN A 91 5.79 -15.23 3.74
CA GLN A 91 6.38 -15.00 5.05
C GLN A 91 6.65 -13.52 5.29
N ILE A 92 7.15 -12.82 4.26
CA ILE A 92 7.39 -11.39 4.33
C ILE A 92 6.07 -10.64 4.51
N LYS A 93 5.04 -11.04 3.77
CA LYS A 93 3.70 -10.48 3.90
C LYS A 93 3.17 -10.64 5.33
N GLU A 94 3.27 -11.85 5.88
CA GLU A 94 2.78 -12.12 7.23
C GLU A 94 3.50 -11.27 8.27
N GLU A 95 4.82 -11.14 8.15
CA GLU A 95 5.59 -10.31 9.07
C GLU A 95 5.20 -8.83 8.93
N THR A 96 5.03 -8.36 7.70
CA THR A 96 4.61 -6.99 7.45
C THR A 96 3.24 -6.69 8.06
N LEU A 97 2.27 -7.57 7.82
CA LEU A 97 0.92 -7.40 8.37
C LEU A 97 0.91 -7.46 9.89
N LYS A 98 1.78 -8.26 10.47
CA LYS A 98 1.93 -8.33 11.92
C LYS A 98 2.40 -6.99 12.49
N GLN A 99 3.34 -6.33 11.80
CA GLN A 99 3.80 -5.02 12.23
C GLN A 99 2.66 -3.99 12.20
N TYR A 100 1.83 -4.04 11.18
CA TYR A 100 0.69 -3.13 11.07
C TYR A 100 -0.38 -3.45 12.12
N ALA A 101 -0.66 -4.72 12.39
CA ALA A 101 -1.59 -5.11 13.42
C ALA A 101 -1.13 -4.64 14.80
N ASN A 102 0.15 -4.77 15.09
CA ASN A 102 0.71 -4.29 16.36
C ASN A 102 0.58 -2.77 16.48
N ALA A 103 0.82 -2.05 15.41
CA ALA A 103 0.67 -0.61 15.40
C ALA A 103 -0.78 -0.20 15.65
N LEU A 104 -1.74 -0.87 15.03
CA LEU A 104 -3.16 -0.58 15.22
C LEU A 104 -3.57 -0.63 16.68
N SER A 105 -2.99 -1.54 17.46
CA SER A 105 -3.32 -1.69 18.88
C SER A 105 -2.87 -0.51 19.73
N GLN A 106 -2.03 0.36 19.19
CA GLN A 106 -1.44 1.50 19.91
C GLN A 106 -2.01 2.85 19.48
N LEU A 107 -2.91 2.85 18.50
CA LEU A 107 -3.43 4.09 17.94
C LEU A 107 -4.65 4.60 18.72
N ASN A 108 -4.87 5.92 18.67
CA ASN A 108 -6.12 6.49 19.17
C ASN A 108 -7.25 6.14 18.19
N ALA A 109 -8.50 6.48 18.57
CA ALA A 109 -9.67 6.10 17.78
C ALA A 109 -9.62 6.65 16.34
N ASP A 110 -9.21 7.90 16.18
CA ASP A 110 -9.17 8.53 14.84
C ASP A 110 -8.11 7.89 13.97
N GLU A 111 -6.91 7.69 14.50
CA GLU A 111 -5.81 7.05 13.78
C GLU A 111 -6.15 5.60 13.44
N TYR A 112 -6.77 4.89 14.38
CA TYR A 112 -7.21 3.52 14.15
C TYR A 112 -8.19 3.44 12.99
N ASN A 113 -9.18 4.32 12.96
CA ASN A 113 -10.15 4.35 11.88
C ASN A 113 -9.51 4.60 10.52
N ILE A 114 -8.55 5.52 10.48
CA ILE A 114 -7.85 5.86 9.23
C ILE A 114 -7.03 4.67 8.74
N LEU A 115 -6.16 4.13 9.57
CA LEU A 115 -5.27 3.06 9.14
C LEU A 115 -6.01 1.75 8.90
N SER A 116 -6.98 1.39 9.75
CA SER A 116 -7.74 0.17 9.56
C SER A 116 -8.57 0.21 8.28
N SER A 117 -9.10 1.37 7.92
CA SER A 117 -9.83 1.53 6.65
C SER A 117 -8.92 1.33 5.44
N ALA A 118 -7.68 1.81 5.52
CA ALA A 118 -6.69 1.61 4.46
C ALA A 118 -6.36 0.13 4.28
N LEU A 119 -6.39 -0.65 5.35
CA LEU A 119 -5.99 -2.06 5.35
C LEU A 119 -7.16 -3.04 5.21
N LYS A 120 -8.37 -2.55 5.01
CA LYS A 120 -9.57 -3.37 5.11
C LYS A 120 -9.65 -4.49 4.08
N TYR A 121 -9.25 -4.22 2.84
CA TYR A 121 -9.30 -5.22 1.78
C TYR A 121 -7.89 -5.46 1.26
N ILE A 122 -7.31 -6.59 1.63
CA ILE A 122 -5.99 -7.00 1.19
C ILE A 122 -6.16 -8.25 0.33
N ASN A 123 -5.65 -8.17 -0.91
CA ASN A 123 -5.78 -9.24 -1.89
C ASN A 123 -4.42 -9.48 -2.52
N ASP A 124 -4.03 -10.74 -2.66
CA ASP A 124 -2.74 -11.11 -3.23
C ASP A 124 -2.55 -10.63 -4.66
N ASP A 125 -3.64 -10.40 -5.40
CA ASP A 125 -3.58 -9.81 -6.74
C ASP A 125 -3.09 -8.36 -6.71
N PHE A 126 -3.20 -7.69 -5.58
CA PHE A 126 -2.80 -6.30 -5.40
C PHE A 126 -1.53 -6.13 -4.56
N ILE A 127 -0.87 -7.23 -4.21
CA ILE A 127 0.42 -7.20 -3.52
C ILE A 127 1.52 -7.47 -4.52
N TYR A 128 2.46 -6.53 -4.64
CA TYR A 128 3.64 -6.67 -5.49
C TYR A 128 4.84 -7.06 -4.65
N CYS A 129 5.63 -7.99 -5.17
CA CYS A 129 6.78 -8.56 -4.48
C CYS A 129 8.06 -8.25 -5.25
N TYR A 130 9.05 -7.70 -4.58
CA TYR A 130 10.35 -7.39 -5.16
C TYR A 130 11.32 -7.02 -4.03
N ASP A 131 12.61 -7.25 -4.27
CA ASP A 131 13.68 -6.83 -3.36
C ASP A 131 13.41 -7.22 -1.89
N ASP A 132 12.87 -8.41 -1.68
CA ASP A 132 12.53 -8.95 -0.36
C ASP A 132 11.54 -8.08 0.42
N LYS A 133 10.61 -7.44 -0.28
CA LYS A 133 9.53 -6.69 0.37
C LYS A 133 8.22 -6.86 -0.40
N VAL A 134 7.15 -6.51 0.26
CA VAL A 134 5.81 -6.54 -0.32
C VAL A 134 5.21 -5.14 -0.27
N VAL A 135 4.46 -4.80 -1.31
CA VAL A 135 3.79 -3.49 -1.42
C VAL A 135 2.37 -3.70 -1.90
N LEU A 136 1.43 -3.07 -1.23
CA LEU A 136 0.00 -3.16 -1.54
C LEU A 136 -0.42 -1.96 -2.38
N VAL A 137 -1.05 -2.24 -3.52
CA VAL A 137 -1.75 -1.21 -4.32
C VAL A 137 -3.25 -1.35 -4.11
N ALA A 138 -4.02 -0.43 -4.65
CA ALA A 138 -5.48 -0.44 -4.58
C ALA A 138 -6.03 -0.44 -3.15
N TRP A 139 -5.22 -0.01 -2.18
CA TRP A 139 -5.69 0.09 -0.81
C TRP A 139 -6.59 1.31 -0.65
N GLY A 140 -7.53 1.23 0.29
CA GLY A 140 -8.39 2.35 0.60
C GLY A 140 -9.42 2.69 -0.48
N MET A 141 -9.69 1.78 -1.36
CA MET A 141 -10.67 1.97 -2.44
C MET A 141 -12.04 1.43 -2.10
#